data_970754e4578f366ed741a93303679d2b
#
_entry.id   970754e4578f366ed741a93303679d2b
#
_cell.length_a   1.000
_cell.length_b   1.000
_cell.length_c   1.000
_cell.angle_alpha   90.00
_cell.angle_beta   90.00
_cell.angle_gamma   90.00
#
_symmetry.space_group_name_H-M   'P 1'
#
loop_
_entity.id
_entity.type
_entity.pdbx_description
1 polymer ?
#
loop_
_entity_poly.entity_id
_entity_poly.type
_entity_poly.pdbx_seq_one_letter_code
_entity_poly.pdbx_strand_id
1 'polypeptide(L)'
;MFDFSIVTNWLHTFLMGTCGFAEWGAILTESILVALVIITLYAVFAIALIYMERKVCAFFQCRLGPMRVGKWGILQVFSDVFKMLTKEIISMRQSDLFLHNLAPFLVVTASMVTFACLPWNKGAHIIDFNVGVFFFLAMSSIGVVGILLAGWSSNNKYSLIGAMRSGAQIISYELSIGMTMLAMICLTGTMSFSEICNDQYLNGWNICRGHIPAVIAFLIYLVAGNAECNRGPFDLPECESELTAGYHTEYSGMHFGYYYLAEYLNLFICAGMASTIFLGGWAPLHIYGLDAFNGVMDVIPGAVWFIGKTFFVVFLLMWLRWTFPRLRIDQILSLEWKYLVPFSMVNLVLMALCVAMGWTF
;
A
#
# COMPACT_ATOMS: atom_id res chain seq x y z
N MET A 1 0.30 20.63 17.07
CA MET A 1 0.28 19.17 17.02
C MET A 1 -1.16 18.79 16.73
N PHE A 2 -1.47 18.36 15.51
CA PHE A 2 -2.85 17.98 15.17
C PHE A 2 -3.08 16.56 15.71
N ASP A 3 -3.81 16.48 16.81
CA ASP A 3 -4.30 15.24 17.37
C ASP A 3 -5.74 15.04 16.87
N PHE A 4 -5.96 14.00 16.09
CA PHE A 4 -7.29 13.71 15.53
C PHE A 4 -8.30 13.41 16.64
N SER A 5 -7.86 12.95 17.80
CA SER A 5 -8.71 12.72 18.96
C SER A 5 -9.38 14.01 19.46
N ILE A 6 -8.72 15.17 19.30
CA ILE A 6 -9.29 16.47 19.66
C ILE A 6 -10.49 16.80 18.77
N VAL A 7 -10.38 16.51 17.46
CA VAL A 7 -11.44 16.79 16.49
C VAL A 7 -12.64 15.87 16.69
N THR A 8 -12.38 14.58 16.89
CA THR A 8 -13.42 13.57 17.14
C THR A 8 -14.13 13.83 18.46
N ASN A 9 -13.39 14.12 19.54
CA ASN A 9 -13.98 14.46 20.84
C ASN A 9 -14.79 15.76 20.79
N TRP A 10 -14.30 16.77 20.07
CA TRP A 10 -15.04 18.01 19.86
C TRP A 10 -16.35 17.75 19.10
N LEU A 11 -16.28 16.94 18.04
CA LEU A 11 -17.45 16.57 17.23
C LEU A 11 -18.45 15.76 18.07
N HIS A 12 -17.98 14.85 18.89
CA HIS A 12 -18.81 14.05 19.79
C HIS A 12 -19.55 14.93 20.80
N THR A 13 -18.85 15.82 21.48
CA THR A 13 -19.45 16.77 22.43
C THR A 13 -20.43 17.74 21.75
N PHE A 14 -20.15 18.14 20.53
CA PHE A 14 -21.06 19.00 19.73
C PHE A 14 -22.32 18.22 19.34
N LEU A 15 -22.24 16.99 18.87
CA LEU A 15 -23.40 16.19 18.48
C LEU A 15 -24.30 15.85 19.67
N MET A 16 -23.71 15.48 20.80
CA MET A 16 -24.49 15.17 22.01
C MET A 16 -25.04 16.43 22.69
N GLY A 17 -24.24 17.50 22.81
CA GLY A 17 -24.61 18.69 23.56
C GLY A 17 -25.52 19.65 22.80
N THR A 18 -25.26 19.89 21.50
CA THR A 18 -26.02 20.87 20.70
C THR A 18 -27.12 20.24 19.85
N CYS A 19 -26.89 19.07 19.31
CA CYS A 19 -27.85 18.40 18.43
C CYS A 19 -28.78 17.41 19.16
N GLY A 20 -28.47 17.05 20.42
CA GLY A 20 -29.32 16.15 21.22
C GLY A 20 -29.36 14.71 20.68
N PHE A 21 -28.33 14.27 19.94
CA PHE A 21 -28.27 12.89 19.44
C PHE A 21 -28.09 11.90 20.61
N ALA A 22 -28.71 10.72 20.48
CA ALA A 22 -28.38 9.60 21.33
C ALA A 22 -26.95 9.13 21.09
N GLU A 23 -26.27 8.60 22.10
CA GLU A 23 -24.85 8.19 22.04
C GLU A 23 -24.54 7.32 20.81
N TRP A 24 -25.37 6.31 20.50
CA TRP A 24 -25.22 5.46 19.31
C TRP A 24 -25.35 6.25 17.99
N GLY A 25 -26.20 7.29 17.96
CA GLY A 25 -26.36 8.15 16.79
C GLY A 25 -25.16 9.07 16.57
N ALA A 26 -24.55 9.59 17.64
CA ALA A 26 -23.32 10.36 17.57
C ALA A 26 -22.15 9.51 17.05
N ILE A 27 -21.96 8.30 17.59
CA ILE A 27 -20.92 7.35 17.13
C ILE A 27 -21.10 6.98 15.67
N LEU A 28 -22.33 6.75 15.22
CA LEU A 28 -22.63 6.41 13.82
C LEU A 28 -22.30 7.57 12.87
N THR A 29 -22.68 8.80 13.23
CA THR A 29 -22.36 9.99 12.41
C THR A 29 -20.86 10.26 12.36
N GLU A 30 -20.13 10.09 13.45
CA GLU A 30 -18.67 10.18 13.49
C GLU A 30 -18.01 9.14 12.60
N SER A 31 -18.45 7.88 12.68
CA SER A 31 -17.93 6.78 11.85
C SER A 31 -18.11 7.07 10.36
N ILE A 32 -19.29 7.60 9.96
CA ILE A 32 -19.57 7.97 8.57
C ILE A 32 -18.65 9.12 8.13
N LEU A 33 -18.47 10.15 8.97
CA LEU A 33 -17.58 11.27 8.63
C LEU A 33 -16.12 10.84 8.50
N VAL A 34 -15.63 10.01 9.42
CA VAL A 34 -14.28 9.46 9.34
C VAL A 34 -14.12 8.61 8.07
N ALA A 35 -15.08 7.74 7.76
CA ALA A 35 -15.05 6.94 6.52
C ALA A 35 -15.02 7.86 5.27
N LEU A 36 -15.78 8.94 5.24
CA LEU A 36 -15.78 9.88 4.12
C LEU A 36 -14.43 10.59 3.98
N VAL A 37 -13.79 10.96 5.07
CA VAL A 37 -12.43 11.54 5.06
C VAL A 37 -11.43 10.52 4.51
N ILE A 38 -11.49 9.26 4.93
CA ILE A 38 -10.62 8.19 4.43
C ILE A 38 -10.80 8.02 2.92
N ILE A 39 -12.05 7.91 2.44
CA ILE A 39 -12.35 7.76 1.02
C ILE A 39 -11.82 8.96 0.22
N THR A 40 -11.96 10.17 0.76
CA THR A 40 -11.47 11.39 0.08
C THR A 40 -9.95 11.41 0.00
N LEU A 41 -9.24 11.10 1.09
CA LEU A 41 -7.78 10.99 1.10
C LEU A 41 -7.30 9.89 0.15
N TYR A 42 -7.94 8.74 0.19
CA TYR A 42 -7.69 7.61 -0.69
C TYR A 42 -7.77 8.04 -2.17
N ALA A 43 -8.85 8.75 -2.57
CA ALA A 43 -9.01 9.24 -3.94
C ALA A 43 -7.93 10.29 -4.31
N VAL A 44 -7.60 11.22 -3.42
CA VAL A 44 -6.59 12.26 -3.65
C VAL A 44 -5.21 11.64 -3.87
N PHE A 45 -4.80 10.68 -3.04
CA PHE A 45 -3.53 9.98 -3.22
C PHE A 45 -3.48 9.17 -4.51
N ALA A 46 -4.57 8.50 -4.90
CA ALA A 46 -4.64 7.78 -6.17
C ALA A 46 -4.42 8.72 -7.37
N ILE A 47 -5.10 9.87 -7.38
CA ILE A 47 -4.96 10.89 -8.43
C ILE A 47 -3.50 11.40 -8.50
N ALA A 48 -2.90 11.68 -7.34
CA ALA A 48 -1.51 12.14 -7.25
C ALA A 48 -0.53 11.09 -7.80
N LEU A 49 -0.71 9.81 -7.45
CA LEU A 49 0.14 8.71 -7.89
C LEU A 49 0.03 8.46 -9.41
N ILE A 50 -1.18 8.46 -9.96
CA ILE A 50 -1.41 8.31 -11.41
C ILE A 50 -0.71 9.45 -12.16
N TYR A 51 -0.84 10.69 -11.68
CA TYR A 51 -0.17 11.83 -12.28
C TYR A 51 1.36 11.71 -12.20
N MET A 52 1.88 11.36 -11.02
CA MET A 52 3.31 11.17 -10.78
C MET A 52 3.89 10.11 -11.71
N GLU A 53 3.24 8.95 -11.83
CA GLU A 53 3.71 7.87 -12.70
C GLU A 53 3.78 8.29 -14.17
N ARG A 54 2.76 9.00 -14.68
CA ARG A 54 2.76 9.52 -16.06
C ARG A 54 3.90 10.50 -16.32
N LYS A 55 4.27 11.32 -15.34
CA LYS A 55 5.39 12.27 -15.45
C LYS A 55 6.73 11.55 -15.35
N VAL A 56 6.90 10.68 -14.36
CA VAL A 56 8.13 9.91 -14.17
C VAL A 56 8.43 9.03 -15.38
N CYS A 57 7.42 8.30 -15.87
CA CYS A 57 7.54 7.51 -17.11
C CYS A 57 7.98 8.36 -18.31
N ALA A 58 7.39 9.54 -18.48
CA ALA A 58 7.74 10.43 -19.58
C ALA A 58 9.19 10.90 -19.49
N PHE A 59 9.69 11.22 -18.29
CA PHE A 59 11.08 11.61 -18.08
C PHE A 59 12.05 10.47 -18.40
N PHE A 60 11.76 9.23 -18.00
CA PHE A 60 12.58 8.08 -18.37
C PHE A 60 12.61 7.83 -19.89
N GLN A 61 11.53 8.18 -20.60
CA GLN A 61 11.45 8.07 -22.04
C GLN A 61 11.93 9.33 -22.78
N CYS A 62 12.57 10.28 -22.10
CA CYS A 62 13.04 11.57 -22.67
C CYS A 62 11.93 12.36 -23.39
N ARG A 63 10.68 12.31 -22.88
CA ARG A 63 9.54 13.05 -23.43
C ARG A 63 8.80 13.81 -22.33
N LEU A 64 7.99 14.79 -22.74
CA LEU A 64 7.10 15.51 -21.81
C LEU A 64 5.82 14.68 -21.59
N GLY A 65 5.45 14.49 -20.32
CA GLY A 65 4.18 13.86 -19.96
C GLY A 65 2.96 14.75 -20.32
N PRO A 66 1.77 14.46 -19.77
CA PRO A 66 0.56 15.25 -20.05
C PRO A 66 0.78 16.72 -19.72
N MET A 67 0.48 17.62 -20.70
CA MET A 67 0.70 19.06 -20.56
C MET A 67 -0.51 19.90 -21.01
N ARG A 68 -1.46 19.31 -21.74
CA ARG A 68 -2.52 20.08 -22.43
C ARG A 68 -3.73 20.40 -21.56
N VAL A 69 -4.10 19.53 -20.61
CA VAL A 69 -5.31 19.68 -19.79
C VAL A 69 -4.93 20.32 -18.46
N GLY A 70 -5.18 21.60 -18.32
CA GLY A 70 -4.78 22.40 -17.15
C GLY A 70 -3.29 22.76 -17.14
N LYS A 71 -2.87 23.53 -16.12
CA LYS A 71 -1.46 23.91 -15.97
C LYS A 71 -0.64 22.65 -15.69
N TRP A 72 0.34 22.37 -16.55
CA TRP A 72 1.22 21.17 -16.48
C TRP A 72 0.49 19.83 -16.57
N GLY A 73 -0.76 19.80 -17.05
CA GLY A 73 -1.52 18.57 -17.24
C GLY A 73 -2.10 17.97 -15.95
N ILE A 74 -2.22 18.73 -14.85
CA ILE A 74 -2.73 18.23 -13.55
C ILE A 74 -4.18 17.74 -13.69
N LEU A 75 -5.00 18.44 -14.50
CA LEU A 75 -6.40 18.09 -14.68
C LEU A 75 -6.63 16.87 -15.60
N GLN A 76 -5.57 16.28 -16.17
CA GLN A 76 -5.71 15.13 -17.07
C GLN A 76 -6.32 13.92 -16.33
N VAL A 77 -5.90 13.66 -15.11
CA VAL A 77 -6.40 12.51 -14.33
C VAL A 77 -7.89 12.69 -14.00
N PHE A 78 -8.32 13.90 -13.69
CA PHE A 78 -9.74 14.20 -13.49
C PHE A 78 -10.55 13.93 -14.77
N SER A 79 -10.04 14.33 -15.93
CA SER A 79 -10.68 14.04 -17.22
C SER A 79 -10.82 12.53 -17.45
N ASP A 80 -9.81 11.74 -17.07
CA ASP A 80 -9.85 10.29 -17.19
C ASP A 80 -10.89 9.66 -16.23
N VAL A 81 -11.01 10.16 -15.00
CA VAL A 81 -12.05 9.75 -14.05
C VAL A 81 -13.45 10.06 -14.60
N PHE A 82 -13.68 11.27 -15.12
CA PHE A 82 -14.95 11.62 -15.74
C PHE A 82 -15.28 10.73 -16.95
N LYS A 83 -14.29 10.40 -17.76
CA LYS A 83 -14.47 9.47 -18.87
C LYS A 83 -14.92 8.09 -18.38
N MET A 84 -14.34 7.58 -17.28
CA MET A 84 -14.75 6.29 -16.72
C MET A 84 -16.16 6.32 -16.12
N LEU A 85 -16.55 7.44 -15.49
CA LEU A 85 -17.89 7.64 -14.93
C LEU A 85 -18.98 7.71 -16.00
N THR A 86 -18.66 8.31 -17.16
CA THR A 86 -19.64 8.45 -18.27
C THR A 86 -19.66 7.25 -19.21
N LYS A 87 -18.69 6.32 -19.07
CA LYS A 87 -18.61 5.12 -19.90
C LYS A 87 -19.67 4.11 -19.47
N GLU A 88 -20.33 3.48 -20.44
CA GLU A 88 -21.32 2.45 -20.23
C GLU A 88 -20.72 1.23 -19.53
N ILE A 89 -21.44 0.71 -18.53
CA ILE A 89 -21.08 -0.52 -17.81
C ILE A 89 -21.69 -1.69 -18.58
N ILE A 90 -20.84 -2.46 -19.25
CA ILE A 90 -21.25 -3.64 -20.01
C ILE A 90 -21.03 -4.87 -19.15
N SER A 91 -22.06 -5.69 -18.99
CA SER A 91 -21.98 -6.99 -18.30
C SER A 91 -22.29 -8.11 -19.30
N MET A 92 -21.53 -9.20 -19.21
CA MET A 92 -21.72 -10.38 -20.06
C MET A 92 -22.96 -11.16 -19.61
N ARG A 93 -23.75 -11.69 -20.56
CA ARG A 93 -24.94 -12.49 -20.25
C ARG A 93 -24.63 -13.80 -19.49
N GLN A 94 -23.45 -14.35 -19.69
CA GLN A 94 -23.02 -15.63 -19.11
C GLN A 94 -22.19 -15.46 -17.83
N SER A 95 -21.95 -14.21 -17.38
CA SER A 95 -21.27 -13.94 -16.13
C SER A 95 -22.21 -14.08 -14.93
N ASP A 96 -21.65 -14.49 -13.78
CA ASP A 96 -22.36 -14.43 -12.50
C ASP A 96 -22.36 -12.98 -12.02
N LEU A 97 -23.48 -12.27 -12.22
CA LEU A 97 -23.62 -10.84 -11.96
C LEU A 97 -23.35 -10.47 -10.49
N PHE A 98 -23.72 -11.32 -9.54
CA PHE A 98 -23.49 -11.05 -8.13
C PHE A 98 -21.98 -11.06 -7.80
N LEU A 99 -21.29 -12.14 -8.18
CA LEU A 99 -19.85 -12.26 -7.96
C LEU A 99 -19.06 -11.25 -8.79
N HIS A 100 -19.50 -10.96 -10.01
CA HIS A 100 -18.87 -9.97 -10.89
C HIS A 100 -18.91 -8.56 -10.31
N ASN A 101 -19.99 -8.16 -9.67
CA ASN A 101 -20.09 -6.87 -8.99
C ASN A 101 -19.38 -6.87 -7.62
N LEU A 102 -19.36 -7.99 -6.91
CA LEU A 102 -18.75 -8.12 -5.60
C LEU A 102 -17.20 -8.04 -5.68
N ALA A 103 -16.61 -8.61 -6.72
CA ALA A 103 -15.16 -8.73 -6.86
C ALA A 103 -14.41 -7.38 -6.81
N PRO A 104 -14.73 -6.33 -7.60
CA PRO A 104 -14.07 -5.03 -7.51
C PRO A 104 -14.30 -4.35 -6.17
N PHE A 105 -15.48 -4.55 -5.55
CA PHE A 105 -15.78 -4.03 -4.23
C PHE A 105 -14.86 -4.64 -3.16
N LEU A 106 -14.61 -5.94 -3.19
CA LEU A 106 -13.69 -6.60 -2.25
C LEU A 106 -12.26 -6.08 -2.39
N VAL A 107 -11.77 -5.90 -3.61
CA VAL A 107 -10.41 -5.40 -3.83
C VAL A 107 -10.25 -3.97 -3.29
N VAL A 108 -11.20 -3.08 -3.58
CA VAL A 108 -11.15 -1.70 -3.09
C VAL A 108 -11.31 -1.63 -1.57
N THR A 109 -12.23 -2.39 -0.98
CA THR A 109 -12.42 -2.38 0.47
C THR A 109 -11.20 -2.91 1.21
N ALA A 110 -10.55 -3.97 0.72
CA ALA A 110 -9.31 -4.48 1.28
C ALA A 110 -8.21 -3.41 1.26
N SER A 111 -8.01 -2.74 0.13
CA SER A 111 -7.01 -1.66 0.02
C SER A 111 -7.36 -0.42 0.85
N MET A 112 -8.63 -0.06 1.01
CA MET A 112 -9.05 1.05 1.90
C MET A 112 -8.78 0.75 3.38
N VAL A 113 -9.03 -0.48 3.82
CA VAL A 113 -8.79 -0.88 5.21
C VAL A 113 -7.29 -0.91 5.51
N THR A 114 -6.48 -1.45 4.61
CA THR A 114 -5.02 -1.44 4.76
C THR A 114 -4.43 -0.02 4.74
N PHE A 115 -4.98 0.87 3.93
CA PHE A 115 -4.62 2.29 3.92
C PHE A 115 -4.92 2.99 5.25
N ALA A 116 -6.04 2.64 5.90
CA ALA A 116 -6.43 3.20 7.19
C ALA A 116 -5.52 2.77 8.35
N CYS A 117 -4.79 1.66 8.20
CA CYS A 117 -3.83 1.18 9.21
C CYS A 117 -2.50 1.95 9.24
N LEU A 118 -2.22 2.79 8.22
CA LEU A 118 -0.95 3.52 8.14
C LEU A 118 -0.86 4.61 9.23
N PRO A 119 0.26 4.69 9.98
CA PRO A 119 0.49 5.72 10.98
C PRO A 119 0.99 7.02 10.33
N TRP A 120 0.11 7.98 10.16
CA TRP A 120 0.41 9.25 9.48
C TRP A 120 1.25 10.22 10.30
N ASN A 121 1.05 10.25 11.62
CA ASN A 121 1.78 11.13 12.54
C ASN A 121 1.67 10.58 13.98
N LYS A 122 2.46 11.12 14.89
CA LYS A 122 2.35 10.83 16.32
C LYS A 122 0.95 11.21 16.81
N GLY A 123 0.13 10.20 17.19
CA GLY A 123 -1.25 10.39 17.60
C GLY A 123 -2.28 10.58 16.46
N ALA A 124 -1.85 10.63 15.19
CA ALA A 124 -2.73 10.68 14.02
C ALA A 124 -2.72 9.33 13.29
N HIS A 125 -3.34 8.36 13.86
CA HIS A 125 -3.66 7.07 13.28
C HIS A 125 -5.17 6.91 13.24
N ILE A 126 -5.68 6.31 12.17
CA ILE A 126 -7.12 6.09 12.00
C ILE A 126 -7.50 4.83 12.74
N ILE A 127 -6.71 3.77 12.57
CA ILE A 127 -6.88 2.47 13.22
C ILE A 127 -5.53 2.08 13.81
N ASP A 128 -5.46 1.86 15.11
CA ASP A 128 -4.29 1.30 15.79
C ASP A 128 -4.70 0.06 16.58
N PHE A 129 -4.10 -1.07 16.22
CA PHE A 129 -4.31 -2.35 16.88
C PHE A 129 -2.99 -2.86 17.46
N ASN A 130 -3.05 -3.51 18.62
CA ASN A 130 -1.88 -4.17 19.23
C ASN A 130 -1.25 -5.22 18.29
N VAL A 131 -2.04 -5.81 17.38
CA VAL A 131 -1.62 -6.77 16.33
C VAL A 131 -1.73 -6.16 14.94
N GLY A 132 -1.38 -4.89 14.78
CA GLY A 132 -1.57 -4.12 13.54
C GLY A 132 -0.93 -4.75 12.32
N VAL A 133 0.31 -5.26 12.44
CA VAL A 133 1.02 -5.90 11.30
C VAL A 133 0.30 -7.17 10.83
N PHE A 134 -0.17 -7.99 11.75
CA PHE A 134 -0.93 -9.20 11.40
C PHE A 134 -2.27 -8.86 10.74
N PHE A 135 -2.98 -7.85 11.28
CA PHE A 135 -4.23 -7.38 10.71
C PHE A 135 -4.02 -6.84 9.28
N PHE A 136 -2.93 -6.11 9.05
CA PHE A 136 -2.57 -5.60 7.73
C PHE A 136 -2.41 -6.75 6.70
N LEU A 137 -1.62 -7.78 7.03
CA LEU A 137 -1.42 -8.95 6.16
C LEU A 137 -2.74 -9.71 5.90
N ALA A 138 -3.57 -9.87 6.93
CA ALA A 138 -4.86 -10.54 6.78
C ALA A 138 -5.81 -9.76 5.86
N MET A 139 -5.80 -8.43 5.91
CA MET A 139 -6.64 -7.61 5.05
C MET A 139 -6.13 -7.54 3.61
N SER A 140 -4.80 -7.56 3.37
CA SER A 140 -4.25 -7.62 2.02
C SER A 140 -4.66 -8.92 1.31
N SER A 141 -4.66 -10.05 2.02
CA SER A 141 -5.09 -11.36 1.48
C SER A 141 -6.54 -11.37 0.98
N ILE A 142 -7.44 -10.56 1.56
CA ILE A 142 -8.82 -10.43 1.05
C ILE A 142 -8.84 -9.85 -0.37
N GLY A 143 -7.91 -8.96 -0.70
CA GLY A 143 -7.76 -8.43 -2.06
C GLY A 143 -7.49 -9.51 -3.09
N VAL A 144 -6.71 -10.53 -2.74
CA VAL A 144 -6.44 -11.70 -3.62
C VAL A 144 -7.70 -12.47 -3.93
N VAL A 145 -8.56 -12.68 -2.93
CA VAL A 145 -9.88 -13.33 -3.12
C VAL A 145 -10.71 -12.53 -4.12
N GLY A 146 -10.71 -11.19 -4.04
CA GLY A 146 -11.39 -10.33 -5.00
C GLY A 146 -10.90 -10.52 -6.44
N ILE A 147 -9.59 -10.62 -6.67
CA ILE A 147 -9.00 -10.87 -7.99
C ILE A 147 -9.39 -12.27 -8.52
N LEU A 148 -9.32 -13.29 -7.68
CA LEU A 148 -9.72 -14.66 -8.07
C LEU A 148 -11.22 -14.73 -8.44
N LEU A 149 -12.08 -14.08 -7.66
CA LEU A 149 -13.51 -13.97 -7.96
C LEU A 149 -13.77 -13.21 -9.26
N ALA A 150 -12.99 -12.17 -9.57
CA ALA A 150 -13.10 -11.43 -10.82
C ALA A 150 -12.90 -12.32 -12.04
N GLY A 151 -11.83 -13.13 -12.03
CA GLY A 151 -11.57 -14.06 -13.12
C GLY A 151 -12.60 -15.18 -13.23
N TRP A 152 -13.06 -15.71 -12.08
CA TRP A 152 -14.04 -16.78 -12.04
C TRP A 152 -15.42 -16.32 -12.56
N SER A 153 -15.91 -15.18 -12.08
CA SER A 153 -17.23 -14.65 -12.42
C SER A 153 -17.37 -14.21 -13.87
N SER A 154 -16.25 -13.85 -14.53
CA SER A 154 -16.23 -13.37 -15.91
C SER A 154 -16.55 -14.44 -16.96
N ASN A 155 -16.54 -15.73 -16.60
CA ASN A 155 -16.77 -16.87 -17.49
C ASN A 155 -15.95 -16.82 -18.81
N ASN A 156 -14.78 -16.22 -18.75
CA ASN A 156 -13.84 -16.14 -19.87
C ASN A 156 -12.55 -16.89 -19.52
N LYS A 157 -12.07 -17.74 -20.44
CA LYS A 157 -10.87 -18.55 -20.24
C LYS A 157 -9.62 -17.71 -20.00
N TYR A 158 -9.47 -16.60 -20.70
CA TYR A 158 -8.32 -15.69 -20.54
C TYR A 158 -8.36 -14.95 -19.20
N SER A 159 -9.54 -14.51 -18.79
CA SER A 159 -9.75 -13.87 -17.50
C SER A 159 -9.45 -14.84 -16.34
N LEU A 160 -9.91 -16.07 -16.44
CA LEU A 160 -9.65 -17.11 -15.43
C LEU A 160 -8.16 -17.43 -15.32
N ILE A 161 -7.45 -17.61 -16.45
CA ILE A 161 -6.01 -17.88 -16.46
C ILE A 161 -5.25 -16.67 -15.86
N GLY A 162 -5.65 -15.43 -16.21
CA GLY A 162 -5.06 -14.21 -15.64
C GLY A 162 -5.21 -14.13 -14.12
N ALA A 163 -6.42 -14.41 -13.62
CA ALA A 163 -6.69 -14.42 -12.17
C ALA A 163 -5.90 -15.50 -11.43
N MET A 164 -5.80 -16.71 -11.98
CA MET A 164 -5.01 -17.80 -11.38
C MET A 164 -3.52 -17.49 -11.34
N ARG A 165 -2.97 -16.87 -12.40
CA ARG A 165 -1.58 -16.41 -12.43
C ARG A 165 -1.31 -15.32 -11.39
N SER A 166 -2.22 -14.33 -11.29
CA SER A 166 -2.15 -13.26 -10.30
C SER A 166 -2.23 -13.79 -8.88
N GLY A 167 -3.22 -14.66 -8.60
CA GLY A 167 -3.37 -15.27 -7.29
C GLY A 167 -2.15 -16.08 -6.87
N ALA A 168 -1.60 -16.91 -7.76
CA ALA A 168 -0.38 -17.67 -7.49
C ALA A 168 0.82 -16.76 -7.19
N GLN A 169 0.97 -15.65 -7.90
CA GLN A 169 2.01 -14.66 -7.64
C GLN A 169 1.82 -14.01 -6.27
N ILE A 170 0.68 -13.38 -6.00
CA ILE A 170 0.46 -12.59 -4.77
C ILE A 170 0.59 -13.49 -3.53
N ILE A 171 -0.07 -14.66 -3.51
CA ILE A 171 -0.01 -15.61 -2.37
C ILE A 171 1.44 -16.04 -2.09
N SER A 172 2.23 -16.28 -3.14
CA SER A 172 3.63 -16.68 -2.97
C SER A 172 4.46 -15.56 -2.34
N TYR A 173 4.36 -14.33 -2.85
CA TYR A 173 5.15 -13.20 -2.39
C TYR A 173 4.70 -12.65 -1.03
N GLU A 174 3.44 -12.82 -0.65
CA GLU A 174 2.91 -12.50 0.67
C GLU A 174 3.66 -13.27 1.78
N LEU A 175 4.11 -14.50 1.50
CA LEU A 175 4.92 -15.28 2.43
C LEU A 175 6.26 -14.59 2.75
N SER A 176 6.98 -14.13 1.73
CA SER A 176 8.25 -13.40 1.92
C SER A 176 8.07 -12.07 2.60
N ILE A 177 7.00 -11.33 2.29
CA ILE A 177 6.65 -10.08 2.99
C ILE A 177 6.39 -10.37 4.47
N GLY A 178 5.59 -11.38 4.78
CA GLY A 178 5.31 -11.80 6.15
C GLY A 178 6.58 -12.15 6.94
N MET A 179 7.52 -12.90 6.33
CA MET A 179 8.79 -13.25 6.96
C MET A 179 9.69 -12.03 7.22
N THR A 180 9.74 -11.07 6.29
CA THR A 180 10.52 -9.83 6.50
C THR A 180 9.90 -8.95 7.57
N MET A 181 8.58 -8.84 7.64
CA MET A 181 7.89 -8.13 8.70
C MET A 181 8.12 -8.79 10.06
N LEU A 182 8.06 -10.13 10.14
CA LEU A 182 8.36 -10.88 11.37
C LEU A 182 9.79 -10.64 11.84
N ALA A 183 10.77 -10.57 10.93
CA ALA A 183 12.16 -10.25 11.29
C ALA A 183 12.27 -8.88 11.97
N MET A 184 11.50 -7.89 11.49
CA MET A 184 11.48 -6.54 12.09
C MET A 184 10.69 -6.50 13.41
N ILE A 185 9.63 -7.30 13.55
CA ILE A 185 8.92 -7.48 14.82
C ILE A 185 9.83 -8.10 15.88
N CYS A 186 10.68 -9.06 15.50
CA CYS A 186 11.70 -9.60 16.42
C CYS A 186 12.66 -8.52 16.96
N LEU A 187 12.97 -7.50 16.14
CA LEU A 187 13.83 -6.39 16.53
C LEU A 187 13.12 -5.40 17.47
N THR A 188 11.86 -5.06 17.18
CA THR A 188 11.09 -4.04 17.93
C THR A 188 10.33 -4.61 19.13
N GLY A 189 10.02 -5.91 19.10
CA GLY A 189 9.25 -6.58 20.15
C GLY A 189 7.76 -6.27 20.18
N THR A 190 7.24 -5.49 19.22
CA THR A 190 5.82 -5.07 19.14
C THR A 190 5.25 -5.25 17.76
N MET A 191 3.91 -5.44 17.66
CA MET A 191 3.19 -5.56 16.38
C MET A 191 2.32 -4.33 16.08
N SER A 192 2.23 -3.36 17.01
CA SER A 192 1.51 -2.10 16.77
C SER A 192 2.35 -1.14 15.95
N PHE A 193 1.78 -0.55 14.91
CA PHE A 193 2.49 0.40 14.04
C PHE A 193 2.90 1.68 14.77
N SER A 194 2.06 2.16 15.68
CA SER A 194 2.38 3.36 16.48
C SER A 194 3.56 3.10 17.42
N GLU A 195 3.62 1.94 18.07
CA GLU A 195 4.74 1.56 18.94
C GLU A 195 6.02 1.33 18.15
N ILE A 196 5.96 0.68 16.98
CA ILE A 196 7.11 0.52 16.07
C ILE A 196 7.69 1.87 15.65
N CYS A 197 6.85 2.85 15.30
CA CYS A 197 7.30 4.19 14.96
C CYS A 197 7.86 4.94 16.18
N ASN A 198 7.26 4.79 17.36
CA ASN A 198 7.76 5.39 18.60
C ASN A 198 9.11 4.79 19.01
N ASP A 199 9.30 3.48 18.89
CA ASP A 199 10.58 2.82 19.16
C ASP A 199 11.68 3.34 18.23
N GLN A 200 11.36 3.50 16.93
CA GLN A 200 12.28 4.07 15.96
C GLN A 200 12.58 5.56 16.18
N TYR A 201 11.65 6.31 16.75
CA TYR A 201 11.88 7.70 17.12
C TYR A 201 12.93 7.81 18.26
N LEU A 202 12.88 6.89 19.23
CA LEU A 202 13.78 6.88 20.39
C LEU A 202 15.15 6.26 20.06
N ASN A 203 15.17 5.16 19.34
CA ASN A 203 16.34 4.31 19.13
C ASN A 203 16.94 4.41 17.71
N GLY A 204 16.36 5.22 16.83
CA GLY A 204 16.79 5.35 15.44
C GLY A 204 16.10 4.37 14.49
N TRP A 205 16.29 4.60 13.20
CA TRP A 205 15.61 3.80 12.16
C TRP A 205 16.03 2.33 12.19
N ASN A 206 15.06 1.44 12.06
CA ASN A 206 15.28 0.00 12.13
C ASN A 206 16.26 -0.51 11.06
N ILE A 207 16.31 0.12 9.87
CA ILE A 207 17.24 -0.24 8.81
C ILE A 207 18.71 -0.09 9.24
N CYS A 208 19.01 0.89 10.12
CA CYS A 208 20.34 1.10 10.67
C CYS A 208 20.58 0.25 11.92
N ARG A 209 19.59 0.20 12.82
CA ARG A 209 19.65 -0.51 14.10
C ARG A 209 19.77 -2.02 13.95
N GLY A 210 19.09 -2.62 12.96
CA GLY A 210 19.13 -4.07 12.71
C GLY A 210 20.31 -4.52 11.86
N HIS A 211 21.33 -3.67 11.61
CA HIS A 211 22.53 -3.97 10.84
C HIS A 211 22.26 -4.61 9.46
N ILE A 212 23.10 -5.54 9.05
CA ILE A 212 23.02 -6.25 7.77
C ILE A 212 21.68 -7.00 7.58
N PRO A 213 21.15 -7.74 8.57
CA PRO A 213 19.86 -8.41 8.41
C PRO A 213 18.69 -7.46 8.11
N ALA A 214 18.66 -6.24 8.69
CA ALA A 214 17.60 -5.28 8.40
C ALA A 214 17.67 -4.74 6.96
N VAL A 215 18.88 -4.49 6.44
CA VAL A 215 19.08 -4.08 5.04
C VAL A 215 18.66 -5.19 4.08
N ILE A 216 19.01 -6.44 4.37
CA ILE A 216 18.58 -7.60 3.57
C ILE A 216 17.05 -7.73 3.61
N ALA A 217 16.42 -7.61 4.78
CA ALA A 217 14.98 -7.63 4.92
C ALA A 217 14.31 -6.52 4.09
N PHE A 218 14.86 -5.31 4.11
CA PHE A 218 14.35 -4.20 3.31
C PHE A 218 14.43 -4.47 1.80
N LEU A 219 15.55 -5.03 1.32
CA LEU A 219 15.69 -5.38 -0.10
C LEU A 219 14.71 -6.49 -0.53
N ILE A 220 14.55 -7.54 0.29
CA ILE A 220 13.57 -8.61 0.04
C ILE A 220 12.15 -8.01 0.04
N TYR A 221 11.84 -7.14 1.00
CA TYR A 221 10.56 -6.46 1.08
C TYR A 221 10.27 -5.61 -0.16
N LEU A 222 11.23 -4.85 -0.67
CA LEU A 222 11.04 -4.04 -1.89
C LEU A 222 10.73 -4.89 -3.11
N VAL A 223 11.42 -6.03 -3.27
CA VAL A 223 11.17 -6.94 -4.39
C VAL A 223 9.80 -7.61 -4.25
N ALA A 224 9.50 -8.16 -3.08
CA ALA A 224 8.24 -8.85 -2.80
C ALA A 224 7.04 -7.88 -2.84
N GLY A 225 7.17 -6.68 -2.27
CA GLY A 225 6.13 -5.66 -2.31
C GLY A 225 5.83 -5.14 -3.71
N ASN A 226 6.84 -5.05 -4.60
CA ASN A 226 6.58 -4.72 -5.99
C ASN A 226 5.78 -5.82 -6.71
N ALA A 227 6.05 -7.08 -6.37
CA ALA A 227 5.30 -8.22 -6.89
C ALA A 227 3.87 -8.30 -6.34
N GLU A 228 3.63 -7.92 -5.07
CA GLU A 228 2.30 -7.82 -4.47
C GLU A 228 1.45 -6.74 -5.16
N CYS A 229 2.07 -5.64 -5.57
CA CYS A 229 1.39 -4.57 -6.30
C CYS A 229 1.08 -4.92 -7.77
N ASN A 230 1.41 -6.11 -8.25
CA ASN A 230 1.20 -6.57 -9.63
C ASN A 230 1.82 -5.63 -10.68
N ARG A 231 2.91 -4.96 -10.36
CA ARG A 231 3.56 -3.99 -11.25
C ARG A 231 4.84 -4.53 -11.87
N GLY A 232 5.16 -4.06 -13.07
CA GLY A 232 6.39 -4.46 -13.74
C GLY A 232 7.62 -4.39 -12.82
N PRO A 233 8.51 -5.40 -12.91
CA PRO A 233 8.59 -6.52 -13.85
C PRO A 233 7.65 -7.71 -13.56
N PHE A 234 6.84 -7.66 -12.49
CA PHE A 234 5.95 -8.72 -12.00
C PHE A 234 4.48 -8.53 -12.46
N ASP A 235 4.27 -7.95 -13.64
CA ASP A 235 2.96 -7.63 -14.22
C ASP A 235 2.40 -8.84 -15.00
N LEU A 236 2.13 -9.95 -14.29
CA LEU A 236 1.49 -11.14 -14.86
C LEU A 236 -0.02 -11.01 -15.03
N PRO A 237 -0.74 -10.30 -14.15
CA PRO A 237 -2.19 -10.21 -14.23
C PRO A 237 -2.71 -9.54 -15.48
N GLU A 238 -2.06 -8.47 -15.91
CA GLU A 238 -2.50 -7.65 -17.06
C GLU A 238 -2.06 -8.25 -18.38
N CYS A 239 -0.87 -8.82 -18.46
CA CYS A 239 -0.27 -9.55 -19.59
C CYS A 239 -0.89 -9.24 -20.95
N GLU A 240 -0.97 -7.97 -21.37
CA GLU A 240 -1.61 -7.55 -22.63
C GLU A 240 -1.13 -8.35 -23.84
N SER A 241 0.13 -8.73 -23.87
CA SER A 241 0.72 -9.51 -24.96
C SER A 241 0.29 -10.99 -25.00
N GLU A 242 -0.16 -11.56 -23.85
CA GLU A 242 -0.50 -12.98 -23.71
C GLU A 242 -1.99 -13.22 -23.46
N LEU A 243 -2.64 -12.38 -22.64
CA LEU A 243 -3.96 -12.59 -22.06
C LEU A 243 -4.96 -11.45 -22.37
N THR A 244 -4.69 -10.60 -23.33
CA THR A 244 -5.47 -9.41 -23.71
C THR A 244 -5.45 -8.33 -22.62
N ALA A 245 -6.12 -8.53 -21.47
CA ALA A 245 -6.12 -7.64 -20.32
C ALA A 245 -6.25 -8.43 -18.99
N GLY A 246 -5.95 -9.72 -19.02
CA GLY A 246 -5.94 -10.56 -17.83
C GLY A 246 -7.29 -10.69 -17.12
N TYR A 247 -7.31 -10.58 -15.77
CA TYR A 247 -8.51 -10.82 -14.97
C TYR A 247 -9.60 -9.77 -15.17
N HIS A 248 -9.26 -8.56 -15.61
CA HIS A 248 -10.21 -7.46 -15.81
C HIS A 248 -10.68 -7.28 -17.26
N THR A 249 -10.43 -8.27 -18.13
CA THR A 249 -10.80 -8.24 -19.56
C THR A 249 -12.29 -7.92 -19.79
N GLU A 250 -13.17 -8.45 -18.98
CA GLU A 250 -14.62 -8.28 -19.11
C GLU A 250 -15.19 -7.11 -18.30
N TYR A 251 -14.33 -6.40 -17.57
CA TYR A 251 -14.74 -5.23 -16.79
C TYR A 251 -14.68 -3.96 -17.62
N SER A 252 -15.72 -3.12 -17.52
CA SER A 252 -15.82 -1.85 -18.24
C SER A 252 -16.23 -0.71 -17.32
N GLY A 253 -16.04 0.53 -17.78
CA GLY A 253 -16.45 1.73 -17.06
C GLY A 253 -15.86 1.82 -15.66
N MET A 254 -16.70 2.13 -14.67
CA MET A 254 -16.28 2.31 -13.27
C MET A 254 -15.80 1.02 -12.61
N HIS A 255 -16.30 -0.16 -13.01
CA HIS A 255 -15.83 -1.44 -12.45
C HIS A 255 -14.33 -1.67 -12.75
N PHE A 256 -13.88 -1.36 -13.97
CA PHE A 256 -12.46 -1.34 -14.30
C PHE A 256 -11.70 -0.27 -13.51
N GLY A 257 -12.32 0.92 -13.35
CA GLY A 257 -11.75 2.02 -12.59
C GLY A 257 -11.45 1.66 -11.13
N TYR A 258 -12.25 0.80 -10.49
CA TYR A 258 -12.01 0.35 -9.12
C TYR A 258 -10.75 -0.52 -9.00
N TYR A 259 -10.48 -1.42 -9.92
CA TYR A 259 -9.24 -2.21 -9.92
C TYR A 259 -8.02 -1.31 -10.10
N TYR A 260 -8.08 -0.40 -11.05
CA TYR A 260 -7.01 0.53 -11.34
C TYR A 260 -6.71 1.45 -10.15
N LEU A 261 -7.75 1.94 -9.48
CA LEU A 261 -7.64 2.75 -8.28
C LEU A 261 -7.00 1.97 -7.12
N ALA A 262 -7.43 0.72 -6.90
CA ALA A 262 -6.86 -0.13 -5.86
C ALA A 262 -5.39 -0.47 -6.12
N GLU A 263 -5.00 -0.74 -7.36
CA GLU A 263 -3.61 -1.03 -7.75
C GLU A 263 -2.66 0.12 -7.42
N TYR A 264 -3.05 1.37 -7.76
CA TYR A 264 -2.22 2.54 -7.43
C TYR A 264 -2.10 2.75 -5.93
N LEU A 265 -3.15 2.49 -5.19
CA LEU A 265 -3.09 2.66 -3.76
C LEU A 265 -2.40 1.50 -3.03
N ASN A 266 -2.46 0.29 -3.55
CA ASN A 266 -1.63 -0.80 -3.05
C ASN A 266 -0.14 -0.46 -3.18
N LEU A 267 0.28 0.22 -4.27
CA LEU A 267 1.65 0.74 -4.38
C LEU A 267 1.99 1.74 -3.26
N PHE A 268 1.09 2.66 -2.95
CA PHE A 268 1.29 3.62 -1.86
C PHE A 268 1.31 2.93 -0.50
N ILE A 269 0.42 1.98 -0.28
CA ILE A 269 0.31 1.21 0.97
C ILE A 269 1.58 0.39 1.19
N CYS A 270 2.06 -0.32 0.17
CA CYS A 270 3.30 -1.07 0.23
C CYS A 270 4.50 -0.16 0.56
N ALA A 271 4.61 0.99 -0.09
CA ALA A 271 5.65 1.98 0.19
C ALA A 271 5.49 2.61 1.59
N GLY A 272 4.27 2.86 2.04
CA GLY A 272 3.95 3.34 3.38
C GLY A 272 4.36 2.35 4.46
N MET A 273 4.12 1.06 4.23
CA MET A 273 4.58 -0.01 5.12
C MET A 273 6.10 -0.13 5.17
N ALA A 274 6.78 -0.02 4.02
CA ALA A 274 8.23 0.05 3.98
C ALA A 274 8.77 1.22 4.81
N SER A 275 8.13 2.39 4.71
CA SER A 275 8.53 3.57 5.48
C SER A 275 8.28 3.41 6.98
N THR A 276 7.17 2.78 7.39
CA THR A 276 6.83 2.55 8.82
C THR A 276 7.75 1.54 9.47
N ILE A 277 8.00 0.41 8.82
CA ILE A 277 8.72 -0.69 9.42
C ILE A 277 10.24 -0.46 9.40
N PHE A 278 10.79 0.10 8.32
CA PHE A 278 12.24 0.21 8.11
C PHE A 278 12.79 1.62 8.30
N LEU A 279 12.05 2.66 7.84
CA LEU A 279 12.54 4.05 7.77
C LEU A 279 11.97 4.97 8.87
N GLY A 280 11.32 4.42 9.88
CA GLY A 280 10.82 5.16 11.02
C GLY A 280 9.47 5.85 10.83
N GLY A 281 8.73 5.57 9.76
CA GLY A 281 7.41 6.17 9.55
C GLY A 281 7.43 7.70 9.63
N TRP A 282 6.70 8.27 10.57
CA TRP A 282 6.66 9.71 10.84
C TRP A 282 7.90 10.24 11.60
N ALA A 283 8.76 9.36 12.15
CA ALA A 283 9.94 9.79 12.90
C ALA A 283 10.97 10.47 11.98
N PRO A 284 11.49 11.65 12.33
CA PRO A 284 12.56 12.29 11.58
C PRO A 284 13.85 11.47 11.61
N LEU A 285 14.83 11.84 10.79
CA LEU A 285 16.16 11.25 10.86
C LEU A 285 16.93 11.89 12.02
N HIS A 286 17.16 11.15 13.08
CA HIS A 286 18.03 11.54 14.17
C HIS A 286 19.42 10.94 14.00
N ILE A 287 20.45 11.74 14.16
CA ILE A 287 21.85 11.30 14.13
C ILE A 287 22.44 11.49 15.53
N TYR A 288 23.00 10.42 16.06
CA TYR A 288 23.61 10.44 17.39
C TYR A 288 24.75 11.49 17.45
N GLY A 289 24.71 12.35 18.46
CA GLY A 289 25.75 13.39 18.68
C GLY A 289 25.55 14.70 17.92
N LEU A 290 24.45 14.88 17.15
CA LEU A 290 24.15 16.13 16.41
C LEU A 290 22.84 16.78 16.89
N ASP A 291 22.82 17.25 18.14
CA ASP A 291 21.61 17.81 18.77
C ASP A 291 21.03 19.02 18.00
N ALA A 292 21.90 19.88 17.45
CA ALA A 292 21.47 21.03 16.65
C ALA A 292 20.77 20.61 15.35
N PHE A 293 21.24 19.54 14.69
CA PHE A 293 20.61 18.98 13.50
C PHE A 293 19.27 18.33 13.85
N ASN A 294 19.23 17.52 14.92
CA ASN A 294 18.04 16.85 15.38
C ASN A 294 16.93 17.86 15.74
N GLY A 295 17.29 18.97 16.42
CA GLY A 295 16.34 20.04 16.74
C GLY A 295 15.73 20.71 15.50
N VAL A 296 16.48 20.86 14.41
CA VAL A 296 15.95 21.40 13.14
C VAL A 296 15.00 20.39 12.48
N MET A 297 15.34 19.10 12.53
CA MET A 297 14.51 18.05 11.94
C MET A 297 13.17 17.87 12.68
N ASP A 298 13.13 18.09 13.99
CA ASP A 298 11.93 18.03 14.82
C ASP A 298 10.93 19.18 14.57
N VAL A 299 11.38 20.29 13.96
CA VAL A 299 10.48 21.40 13.57
C VAL A 299 9.51 20.98 12.46
N ILE A 300 9.92 20.04 11.61
CA ILE A 300 9.11 19.58 10.49
C ILE A 300 8.03 18.60 11.02
N PRO A 301 6.73 18.81 10.69
CA PRO A 301 5.67 17.91 11.11
C PRO A 301 5.93 16.46 10.68
N GLY A 302 5.67 15.48 11.57
CA GLY A 302 5.90 14.05 11.28
C GLY A 302 5.16 13.53 10.04
N ALA A 303 3.97 14.06 9.76
CA ALA A 303 3.22 13.72 8.55
C ALA A 303 3.98 14.03 7.26
N VAL A 304 4.76 15.12 7.24
CA VAL A 304 5.59 15.50 6.07
C VAL A 304 6.72 14.47 5.89
N TRP A 305 7.33 14.04 7.00
CA TRP A 305 8.35 12.99 6.97
C TRP A 305 7.79 11.67 6.46
N PHE A 306 6.63 11.25 6.95
CA PHE A 306 5.97 10.03 6.51
C PHE A 306 5.67 10.07 5.00
N ILE A 307 5.01 11.12 4.54
CA ILE A 307 4.66 11.31 3.13
C ILE A 307 5.93 11.37 2.27
N GLY A 308 6.94 12.12 2.68
CA GLY A 308 8.19 12.24 1.93
C GLY A 308 8.92 10.90 1.75
N LYS A 309 9.06 10.11 2.82
CA LYS A 309 9.67 8.77 2.76
C LYS A 309 8.85 7.80 1.91
N THR A 310 7.53 7.83 2.08
CA THR A 310 6.61 6.99 1.29
C THR A 310 6.73 7.32 -0.19
N PHE A 311 6.71 8.60 -0.58
CA PHE A 311 6.90 8.99 -1.98
C PHE A 311 8.31 8.66 -2.51
N PHE A 312 9.32 8.69 -1.68
CA PHE A 312 10.65 8.22 -2.07
C PHE A 312 10.65 6.73 -2.41
N VAL A 313 10.04 5.89 -1.59
CA VAL A 313 9.91 4.45 -1.87
C VAL A 313 9.02 4.21 -3.10
N VAL A 314 7.91 4.93 -3.24
CA VAL A 314 7.06 4.90 -4.45
C VAL A 314 7.89 5.21 -5.71
N PHE A 315 8.73 6.23 -5.65
CA PHE A 315 9.62 6.57 -6.76
C PHE A 315 10.59 5.42 -7.10
N LEU A 316 11.17 4.76 -6.10
CA LEU A 316 12.03 3.58 -6.30
C LEU A 316 11.26 2.44 -6.99
N LEU A 317 10.05 2.14 -6.55
CA LEU A 317 9.21 1.09 -7.16
C LEU A 317 8.82 1.46 -8.61
N MET A 318 8.49 2.72 -8.87
CA MET A 318 8.25 3.20 -10.23
C MET A 318 9.50 3.13 -11.11
N TRP A 319 10.66 3.42 -10.55
CA TRP A 319 11.93 3.31 -11.27
C TRP A 319 12.21 1.85 -11.67
N LEU A 320 12.01 0.89 -10.77
CA LEU A 320 12.14 -0.54 -11.06
C LEU A 320 11.22 -0.96 -12.22
N ARG A 321 9.97 -0.51 -12.22
CA ARG A 321 8.98 -0.78 -13.29
C ARG A 321 9.50 -0.38 -14.68
N TRP A 322 10.14 0.77 -14.80
CA TRP A 322 10.55 1.31 -16.10
C TRP A 322 11.96 0.91 -16.53
N THR A 323 12.73 0.24 -15.65
CA THR A 323 14.09 -0.22 -15.96
C THR A 323 14.18 -1.69 -16.29
N PHE A 324 13.39 -2.54 -15.62
CA PHE A 324 13.48 -3.99 -15.80
C PHE A 324 12.49 -4.51 -16.84
N PRO A 325 12.93 -5.49 -17.69
CA PRO A 325 12.03 -6.21 -18.57
C PRO A 325 11.10 -7.10 -17.75
N ARG A 326 9.95 -7.44 -18.34
CA ARG A 326 8.97 -8.34 -17.74
C ARG A 326 9.50 -9.75 -17.58
N LEU A 327 9.17 -10.38 -16.45
CA LEU A 327 9.52 -11.77 -16.14
C LEU A 327 8.37 -12.72 -16.54
N ARG A 328 8.74 -13.97 -16.87
CA ARG A 328 7.77 -15.06 -17.09
C ARG A 328 7.31 -15.65 -15.76
N ILE A 329 6.12 -16.28 -15.74
CA ILE A 329 5.55 -16.90 -14.55
C ILE A 329 6.50 -17.91 -13.89
N ASP A 330 7.18 -18.74 -14.67
CA ASP A 330 8.13 -19.74 -14.17
C ASP A 330 9.32 -19.08 -13.46
N GLN A 331 9.79 -17.96 -14.00
CA GLN A 331 10.88 -17.18 -13.41
C GLN A 331 10.45 -16.51 -12.12
N ILE A 332 9.24 -15.94 -12.09
CA ILE A 332 8.68 -15.26 -10.93
C ILE A 332 8.48 -16.24 -9.77
N LEU A 333 7.85 -17.39 -10.01
CA LEU A 333 7.68 -18.41 -9.00
C LEU A 333 9.02 -19.05 -8.57
N SER A 334 9.96 -19.24 -9.51
CA SER A 334 11.29 -19.73 -9.17
C SER A 334 12.09 -18.74 -8.33
N LEU A 335 11.97 -17.42 -8.60
CA LEU A 335 12.59 -16.37 -7.81
C LEU A 335 12.08 -16.41 -6.36
N GLU A 336 10.76 -16.55 -6.20
CA GLU A 336 10.15 -16.58 -4.87
C GLU A 336 10.57 -17.85 -4.11
N TRP A 337 10.24 -19.03 -4.62
CA TRP A 337 10.40 -20.29 -3.88
C TRP A 337 11.84 -20.76 -3.73
N LYS A 338 12.72 -20.46 -4.71
CA LYS A 338 14.13 -20.90 -4.65
C LYS A 338 15.04 -19.91 -3.96
N TYR A 339 14.69 -18.61 -4.00
CA TYR A 339 15.59 -17.57 -3.49
C TYR A 339 14.95 -16.75 -2.36
N LEU A 340 13.84 -16.04 -2.59
CA LEU A 340 13.33 -15.08 -1.61
C LEU A 340 12.84 -15.75 -0.32
N VAL A 341 12.06 -16.81 -0.39
CA VAL A 341 11.56 -17.53 0.80
C VAL A 341 12.72 -18.11 1.62
N PRO A 342 13.69 -18.89 1.06
CA PRO A 342 14.83 -19.37 1.84
C PRO A 342 15.68 -18.25 2.42
N PHE A 343 15.94 -17.17 1.65
CA PHE A 343 16.71 -16.03 2.15
C PHE A 343 15.96 -15.29 3.26
N SER A 344 14.65 -15.09 3.15
CA SER A 344 13.85 -14.43 4.20
C SER A 344 13.81 -15.28 5.49
N MET A 345 13.70 -16.60 5.38
CA MET A 345 13.77 -17.51 6.54
C MET A 345 15.14 -17.45 7.24
N VAL A 346 16.22 -17.54 6.48
CA VAL A 346 17.59 -17.42 7.03
C VAL A 346 17.77 -16.05 7.67
N ASN A 347 17.31 -14.98 7.02
CA ASN A 347 17.41 -13.63 7.54
C ASN A 347 16.63 -13.45 8.84
N LEU A 348 15.44 -14.03 8.96
CA LEU A 348 14.65 -14.02 10.20
C LEU A 348 15.42 -14.68 11.35
N VAL A 349 16.03 -15.87 11.12
CA VAL A 349 16.85 -16.53 12.13
C VAL A 349 18.07 -15.69 12.51
N LEU A 350 18.73 -15.08 11.52
CA LEU A 350 19.88 -14.20 11.78
C LEU A 350 19.47 -12.98 12.62
N MET A 351 18.31 -12.35 12.31
CA MET A 351 17.80 -11.23 13.08
C MET A 351 17.50 -11.66 14.52
N ALA A 352 16.83 -12.79 14.72
CA ALA A 352 16.54 -13.32 16.06
C ALA A 352 17.81 -13.60 16.86
N LEU A 353 18.88 -14.12 16.22
CA LEU A 353 20.18 -14.33 16.85
C LEU A 353 20.85 -13.01 17.23
N CYS A 354 20.83 -12.00 16.34
CA CYS A 354 21.38 -10.67 16.64
C CYS A 354 20.69 -10.03 17.86
N VAL A 355 19.35 -10.12 17.92
CA VAL A 355 18.58 -9.60 19.06
C VAL A 355 18.91 -10.38 20.34
N ALA A 356 18.98 -11.71 20.28
CA ALA A 356 19.32 -12.55 21.44
C ALA A 356 20.74 -12.31 21.98
N MET A 357 21.68 -11.98 21.11
CA MET A 357 23.06 -11.62 21.48
C MET A 357 23.22 -10.16 21.91
N GLY A 358 22.18 -9.34 21.82
CA GLY A 358 22.23 -7.91 22.12
C GLY A 358 23.04 -7.10 21.09
N TRP A 359 23.21 -7.61 19.88
CA TRP A 359 23.87 -6.91 18.76
C TRP A 359 22.88 -6.00 18.04
N THR A 360 22.25 -5.12 18.79
CA THR A 360 21.37 -4.05 18.26
C THR A 360 21.92 -2.73 18.79
N PHE A 361 21.96 -1.70 17.93
CA PHE A 361 22.33 -0.33 18.36
C PHE A 361 21.25 0.31 19.21
#